data_e45787200e0957c68a5e33fa8b0383c3
#
_entry.id   e45787200e0957c68a5e33fa8b0383c3
#
_cell.length_a   1.000
_cell.length_b   1.000
_cell.length_c   1.000
_cell.angle_alpha   90.00
_cell.angle_beta   90.00
_cell.angle_gamma   90.00
#
_symmetry.space_group_name_H-M   'P 1'
#
loop_
_entity.id
_entity.type
_entity.pdbx_description
1 polymer ?
#
loop_
_entity_poly.entity_id
_entity_poly.type
_entity_poly.pdbx_seq_one_letter_code
_entity_poly.pdbx_strand_id
1 'polypeptide(L)'
;MQMNQVNDSLARIEQCTDQAVAAVRQAGQQAPDDLRQCVDQMHAQARDVRNLAKQSADEAQLTSRVDQLEQTGDRAKQACQRAGSALDPQLQSAVVQAHDAISNLKKQMH
;
A
#
# COMPACT_ATOMS: atom_id res chain seq x y z
N MET A 1 -14.42 3.92 15.74
CA MET A 1 -13.64 2.99 14.84
C MET A 1 -13.76 1.58 15.38
N GLN A 2 -14.13 0.63 14.53
CA GLN A 2 -14.24 -0.78 14.94
C GLN A 2 -12.96 -1.51 14.55
N MET A 3 -12.25 -2.05 15.53
CA MET A 3 -10.95 -2.70 15.31
C MET A 3 -11.07 -3.94 14.41
N ASN A 4 -12.19 -4.66 14.43
CA ASN A 4 -12.37 -5.79 13.52
C ASN A 4 -12.34 -5.37 12.07
N GLN A 5 -12.99 -4.26 11.74
CA GLN A 5 -12.97 -3.71 10.37
C GLN A 5 -11.58 -3.21 9.99
N VAL A 6 -10.89 -2.56 10.93
CA VAL A 6 -9.53 -2.09 10.70
C VAL A 6 -8.59 -3.27 10.44
N ASN A 7 -8.69 -4.33 11.25
CA ASN A 7 -7.86 -5.52 11.08
C ASN A 7 -8.11 -6.21 9.74
N ASP A 8 -9.37 -6.32 9.32
CA ASP A 8 -9.72 -6.89 8.01
C ASP A 8 -9.15 -6.05 6.87
N SER A 9 -9.27 -4.73 6.99
CA SER A 9 -8.72 -3.82 5.98
C SER A 9 -7.20 -3.90 5.91
N LEU A 10 -6.52 -4.00 7.06
CA LEU A 10 -5.07 -4.13 7.12
C LEU A 10 -4.60 -5.45 6.50
N ALA A 11 -5.33 -6.54 6.75
CA ALA A 11 -5.01 -7.84 6.13
C ALA A 11 -5.13 -7.75 4.61
N ARG A 12 -6.17 -7.07 4.11
CA ARG A 12 -6.37 -6.88 2.68
C ARG A 12 -5.26 -6.01 2.07
N ILE A 13 -4.87 -4.94 2.77
CA ILE A 13 -3.79 -4.07 2.33
C ILE A 13 -2.48 -4.85 2.24
N GLU A 14 -2.18 -5.67 3.25
CA GLU A 14 -0.97 -6.49 3.23
C GLU A 14 -0.98 -7.43 2.03
N GLN A 15 -2.11 -8.07 1.76
CA GLN A 15 -2.24 -8.94 0.60
C GLN A 15 -2.04 -8.18 -0.71
N CYS A 16 -2.63 -6.99 -0.83
CA CYS A 16 -2.47 -6.17 -2.04
C CYS A 16 -1.04 -5.70 -2.23
N THR A 17 -0.36 -5.31 -1.14
CA THR A 17 1.04 -4.89 -1.22
C THR A 17 1.96 -6.07 -1.52
N ASP A 18 1.66 -7.28 -1.01
CA ASP A 18 2.39 -8.50 -1.37
C ASP A 18 2.28 -8.76 -2.87
N GLN A 19 1.08 -8.61 -3.43
CA GLN A 19 0.87 -8.78 -4.87
C GLN A 19 1.64 -7.74 -5.67
N ALA A 20 1.68 -6.49 -5.20
CA ALA A 20 2.43 -5.43 -5.87
C ALA A 20 3.93 -5.72 -5.87
N VAL A 21 4.48 -6.21 -4.76
CA VAL A 21 5.89 -6.61 -4.68
C VAL A 21 6.17 -7.75 -5.66
N ALA A 22 5.30 -8.76 -5.72
CA ALA A 22 5.46 -9.87 -6.65
C ALA A 22 5.43 -9.39 -8.10
N ALA A 23 4.53 -8.45 -8.42
CA ALA A 23 4.41 -7.90 -9.76
C ALA A 23 5.67 -7.11 -10.16
N VAL A 24 6.25 -6.36 -9.22
CA VAL A 24 7.51 -5.65 -9.45
C VAL A 24 8.64 -6.63 -9.77
N ARG A 25 8.72 -7.74 -9.03
CA ARG A 25 9.74 -8.75 -9.27
C ARG A 25 9.58 -9.41 -10.64
N GLN A 26 8.32 -9.68 -11.04
CA GLN A 26 8.05 -10.27 -12.35
C GLN A 26 8.37 -9.31 -13.49
N ALA A 27 8.11 -8.01 -13.30
CA ALA A 27 8.41 -6.99 -14.31
C ALA A 27 9.92 -6.78 -14.46
N GLY A 28 10.69 -7.04 -13.43
CA GLY A 28 12.15 -6.91 -13.46
C GLY A 28 12.56 -5.50 -13.82
N GLN A 29 13.41 -5.38 -14.86
CA GLN A 29 13.95 -4.09 -15.28
C GLN A 29 12.91 -3.16 -15.90
N GLN A 30 11.74 -3.66 -16.27
CA GLN A 30 10.67 -2.84 -16.81
C GLN A 30 10.00 -1.98 -15.74
N ALA A 31 10.14 -2.34 -14.47
CA ALA A 31 9.61 -1.54 -13.37
C ALA A 31 10.57 -0.37 -13.10
N PRO A 32 10.10 0.89 -13.19
CA PRO A 32 10.95 2.03 -12.87
C PRO A 32 11.46 1.97 -11.42
N ASP A 33 12.66 2.48 -11.18
CA ASP A 33 13.28 2.42 -9.86
C ASP A 33 12.46 3.15 -8.80
N ASP A 34 11.89 4.31 -9.13
CA ASP A 34 11.05 5.07 -8.20
C ASP A 34 9.80 4.30 -7.81
N LEU A 35 9.17 3.62 -8.77
CA LEU A 35 8.01 2.77 -8.50
C LEU A 35 8.40 1.59 -7.61
N ARG A 36 9.51 0.94 -7.91
CA ARG A 36 10.01 -0.19 -7.14
C ARG A 36 10.24 0.21 -5.68
N GLN A 37 10.88 1.36 -5.46
CA GLN A 37 11.13 1.88 -4.12
C GLN A 37 9.82 2.19 -3.38
N CYS A 38 8.85 2.80 -4.08
CA CYS A 38 7.55 3.12 -3.48
C CYS A 38 6.79 1.85 -3.09
N VAL A 39 6.82 0.81 -3.93
CA VAL A 39 6.16 -0.45 -3.64
C VAL A 39 6.80 -1.15 -2.45
N ASP A 40 8.12 -1.19 -2.38
CA ASP A 40 8.83 -1.79 -1.25
C ASP A 40 8.53 -1.05 0.04
N GLN A 41 8.51 0.27 0.01
CA GLN A 41 8.20 1.09 1.17
C GLN A 41 6.76 0.89 1.62
N MET A 42 5.82 0.85 0.67
CA MET A 42 4.40 0.63 0.95
C MET A 42 4.20 -0.73 1.63
N HIS A 43 4.87 -1.77 1.15
CA HIS A 43 4.79 -3.10 1.72
C HIS A 43 5.32 -3.12 3.16
N ALA A 44 6.49 -2.51 3.39
CA ALA A 44 7.08 -2.43 4.73
C ALA A 44 6.19 -1.65 5.69
N GLN A 45 5.63 -0.53 5.25
CA GLN A 45 4.73 0.28 6.07
C GLN A 45 3.43 -0.45 6.39
N ALA A 46 2.89 -1.21 5.43
CA ALA A 46 1.67 -2.00 5.65
C ALA A 46 1.88 -3.05 6.75
N ARG A 47 3.03 -3.71 6.73
CA ARG A 47 3.37 -4.70 7.77
C ARG A 47 3.56 -4.03 9.13
N ASP A 48 4.18 -2.86 9.15
CA ASP A 48 4.41 -2.10 10.37
C ASP A 48 3.08 -1.69 11.02
N VAL A 49 2.14 -1.17 10.21
CA VAL A 49 0.81 -0.78 10.71
C VAL A 49 0.07 -1.99 11.26
N ARG A 50 0.14 -3.12 10.56
CA ARG A 50 -0.54 -4.34 11.01
C ARG A 50 0.04 -4.83 12.35
N ASN A 51 1.35 -4.80 12.50
CA ASN A 51 2.00 -5.19 13.76
C ASN A 51 1.62 -4.23 14.88
N LEU A 52 1.58 -2.94 14.58
CA LEU A 52 1.17 -1.92 15.57
C LEU A 52 -0.27 -2.16 16.03
N ALA A 53 -1.18 -2.49 15.12
CA ALA A 53 -2.56 -2.81 15.47
C ALA A 53 -2.67 -4.03 16.37
N LYS A 54 -1.83 -5.04 16.15
CA LYS A 54 -1.81 -6.24 17.00
C LYS A 54 -1.31 -5.96 18.41
N GLN A 55 -0.51 -4.91 18.58
CA GLN A 55 0.06 -4.54 19.87
C GLN A 55 -0.88 -3.64 20.68
N SER A 56 -2.13 -3.49 20.24
CA SER A 56 -3.12 -2.63 20.89
C SER A 56 -2.68 -1.17 20.97
N ALA A 57 -2.08 -0.70 19.89
CA ALA A 57 -1.60 0.66 19.81
C ALA A 57 -2.74 1.67 19.88
N ASP A 58 -2.40 2.86 20.30
CA ASP A 58 -3.30 3.99 20.39
C ASP A 58 -3.80 4.37 18.98
N GLU A 59 -5.04 4.79 18.90
CA GLU A 59 -5.72 5.15 17.66
C GLU A 59 -4.99 6.27 16.91
N ALA A 60 -4.45 7.24 17.64
CA ALA A 60 -3.70 8.35 17.03
C ALA A 60 -2.43 7.85 16.33
N GLN A 61 -1.74 6.86 16.91
CA GLN A 61 -0.55 6.26 16.29
C GLN A 61 -0.93 5.51 15.02
N LEU A 62 -2.02 4.74 15.07
CA LEU A 62 -2.51 4.01 13.90
C LEU A 62 -2.89 4.97 12.78
N THR A 63 -3.62 6.03 13.09
CA THR A 63 -4.03 7.03 12.12
C THR A 63 -2.82 7.69 11.46
N SER A 64 -1.81 8.06 12.24
CA SER A 64 -0.58 8.66 11.73
C SER A 64 0.14 7.72 10.76
N ARG A 65 0.24 6.44 11.12
CA ARG A 65 0.91 5.45 10.27
C ARG A 65 0.13 5.18 8.99
N VAL A 66 -1.20 5.14 9.07
CA VAL A 66 -2.04 4.98 7.88
C VAL A 66 -1.93 6.18 6.96
N ASP A 67 -1.83 7.40 7.50
CA ASP A 67 -1.59 8.60 6.71
C ASP A 67 -0.26 8.51 5.94
N GLN A 68 0.79 8.03 6.58
CA GLN A 68 2.09 7.82 5.92
C GLN A 68 1.98 6.77 4.82
N LEU A 69 1.27 5.69 5.08
CA LEU A 69 1.05 4.62 4.11
C LEU A 69 0.30 5.15 2.89
N GLU A 70 -0.71 6.00 3.10
CA GLU A 70 -1.45 6.60 2.00
C GLU A 70 -0.55 7.50 1.15
N GLN A 71 0.31 8.29 1.78
CA GLN A 71 1.26 9.15 1.04
C GLN A 71 2.17 8.30 0.15
N THR A 72 2.66 7.18 0.66
CA THR A 72 3.48 6.27 -0.13
C THR A 72 2.68 5.64 -1.27
N GLY A 73 1.43 5.26 -1.00
CA GLY A 73 0.52 4.73 -2.02
C GLY A 73 0.25 5.73 -3.13
N ASP A 74 0.07 7.00 -2.78
CA ASP A 74 -0.11 8.08 -3.76
C ASP A 74 1.12 8.22 -4.64
N ARG A 75 2.31 8.17 -4.06
CA ARG A 75 3.56 8.24 -4.82
C ARG A 75 3.71 7.07 -5.76
N ALA A 76 3.35 5.86 -5.32
CA ALA A 76 3.38 4.67 -6.16
C ALA A 76 2.43 4.82 -7.35
N LYS A 77 1.22 5.30 -7.10
CA LYS A 77 0.23 5.54 -8.15
C LYS A 77 0.72 6.57 -9.16
N GLN A 78 1.32 7.67 -8.67
CA GLN A 78 1.89 8.70 -9.53
C GLN A 78 3.02 8.14 -10.39
N ALA A 79 3.87 7.29 -9.83
CA ALA A 79 4.95 6.64 -10.57
C ALA A 79 4.40 5.76 -11.69
N CYS A 80 3.30 5.05 -11.43
CA CYS A 80 2.60 4.29 -12.47
C CYS A 80 2.11 5.18 -13.60
N GLN A 81 1.51 6.32 -13.24
CA GLN A 81 0.98 7.26 -14.22
C GLN A 81 2.09 7.85 -15.10
N ARG A 82 3.24 8.15 -14.50
CA ARG A 82 4.39 8.67 -15.24
C ARG A 82 4.96 7.65 -16.22
N ALA A 83 4.95 6.36 -15.84
CA ALA A 83 5.40 5.30 -16.72
C ALA A 83 4.44 5.05 -17.89
N GLY A 84 3.16 5.33 -17.69
CA GLY A 84 2.16 5.26 -18.74
C GLY A 84 1.99 3.86 -19.30
N SER A 85 1.82 3.77 -20.63
CA SER A 85 1.57 2.50 -21.31
C SER A 85 2.79 1.58 -21.37
N ALA A 86 3.97 2.07 -21.01
CA ALA A 86 5.17 1.23 -20.93
C ALA A 86 5.14 0.29 -19.74
N LEU A 87 4.28 0.55 -18.77
CA LEU A 87 4.20 -0.25 -17.55
C LEU A 87 3.38 -1.50 -17.77
N ASP A 88 3.81 -2.63 -17.19
CA ASP A 88 3.08 -3.89 -17.20
C ASP A 88 1.68 -3.67 -16.60
N PRO A 89 0.60 -4.05 -17.30
CA PRO A 89 -0.76 -3.87 -16.78
C PRO A 89 -1.01 -4.57 -15.45
N GLN A 90 -0.40 -5.72 -15.20
CA GLN A 90 -0.55 -6.42 -13.92
C GLN A 90 0.05 -5.62 -12.78
N LEU A 91 1.22 -5.03 -13.01
CA LEU A 91 1.87 -4.18 -12.01
C LEU A 91 1.03 -2.94 -11.73
N GLN A 92 0.54 -2.29 -12.77
CA GLN A 92 -0.31 -1.11 -12.63
C GLN A 92 -1.57 -1.45 -11.81
N SER A 93 -2.23 -2.55 -12.15
CA SER A 93 -3.44 -2.99 -11.45
C SER A 93 -3.15 -3.28 -9.98
N ALA A 94 -2.06 -3.97 -9.68
CA ALA A 94 -1.69 -4.30 -8.30
C ALA A 94 -1.45 -3.05 -7.46
N VAL A 95 -0.76 -2.06 -8.02
CA VAL A 95 -0.49 -0.79 -7.33
C VAL A 95 -1.78 -0.03 -7.08
N VAL A 96 -2.67 0.05 -8.07
CA VAL A 96 -3.95 0.74 -7.93
C VAL A 96 -4.82 0.06 -6.87
N GLN A 97 -4.88 -1.27 -6.87
CA GLN A 97 -5.63 -2.01 -5.85
C GLN A 97 -5.11 -1.76 -4.44
N ALA A 98 -3.80 -1.74 -4.28
CA ALA A 98 -3.18 -1.43 -2.99
C ALA A 98 -3.51 0.01 -2.57
N HIS A 99 -3.39 0.96 -3.48
CA HIS A 99 -3.73 2.36 -3.21
C HIS A 99 -5.18 2.51 -2.77
N ASP A 100 -6.10 1.86 -3.48
CA ASP A 100 -7.53 1.97 -3.19
C ASP A 100 -7.86 1.34 -1.84
N ALA A 101 -7.25 0.21 -1.50
CA ALA A 101 -7.46 -0.43 -0.21
C ALA A 101 -6.98 0.46 0.94
N ILE A 102 -5.84 1.13 0.77
CA ILE A 102 -5.31 2.06 1.76
C ILE A 102 -6.23 3.27 1.91
N SER A 103 -6.69 3.83 0.80
CA SER A 103 -7.59 4.99 0.82
C SER A 103 -8.91 4.67 1.52
N ASN A 104 -9.43 3.47 1.30
CA ASN A 104 -10.66 3.02 1.97
C ASN A 104 -10.46 2.92 3.48
N LEU A 105 -9.32 2.38 3.92
CA LEU A 105 -9.02 2.32 5.35
C LEU A 105 -8.92 3.72 5.96
N LYS A 106 -8.24 4.63 5.28
CA LYS A 106 -8.11 6.01 5.78
C LYS A 106 -9.48 6.65 5.98
N LYS A 107 -10.39 6.45 5.04
CA LYS A 107 -11.76 6.98 5.16
C LYS A 107 -12.50 6.41 6.38
N GLN A 108 -12.25 5.14 6.71
CA GLN A 108 -12.87 4.52 7.89
C GLN A 108 -12.31 5.09 9.18
N MET A 109 -11.07 5.58 9.18
CA MET A 109 -10.40 6.10 10.38
C MET A 109 -10.63 7.60 10.58
N HIS A 110 -11.14 8.28 9.61
CA HIS A 110 -11.45 9.71 9.65
C HIS A 110 -12.95 9.90 9.41
#